data_3d2ec725b5bca539d4751e9e8a92e24a
#
_entry.id   3d2ec725b5bca539d4751e9e8a92e24a
#
_cell.length_a   1.000
_cell.length_b   1.000
_cell.length_c   1.000
_cell.angle_alpha   90.00
_cell.angle_beta   90.00
_cell.angle_gamma   90.00
#
_symmetry.space_group_name_H-M   'P 1'
#
loop_
_entity.id
_entity.type
_entity.pdbx_description
1 polymer ?
#
loop_
_entity_poly.entity_id
_entity_poly.type
_entity_poly.pdbx_seq_one_letter_code
_entity_poly.pdbx_strand_id
1 'polypeptide(L)'
;MSDEERGMPWSKFSCIPNKLWQFFSRNLDIKDEVVVESGHADDSNTNGWQRLKNVYFNKDVHFETSILMPCIEWTFIGTVFFTGPLGWQRAADRYNRYARGRIFLSPRDALRRKWDYAFTSFLRLGAINGTLASLYVGCMVGAITHVAAWRGHFSLWTIPIITTSVSSIVACPLGLRKMVQAASLGLTCGLTLSLIVFSVSYFSAQTVDDTYQQFKREYELILRAERVKDENIKIYQKEHKIWSRNLAKLLMDKDKKLESENSEIPSK
;
A
#
# COMPACT_ATOMS: atom_id res chain seq x y z
N MET A 1 -35.03 16.79 17.63
CA MET A 1 -34.37 15.57 18.14
C MET A 1 -33.14 15.37 17.33
N SER A 2 -32.04 15.67 17.96
CA SER A 2 -30.69 15.90 17.43
C SER A 2 -30.07 14.61 16.86
N ASP A 3 -29.58 14.69 15.61
CA ASP A 3 -28.67 13.71 15.00
C ASP A 3 -27.26 13.88 15.58
N GLU A 4 -27.08 13.36 16.79
CA GLU A 4 -25.81 13.41 17.51
C GLU A 4 -25.06 12.09 17.35
N GLU A 5 -23.84 12.17 16.82
CA GLU A 5 -22.73 11.24 17.02
C GLU A 5 -22.92 9.76 16.66
N ARG A 6 -22.80 9.41 15.40
CA ARG A 6 -22.26 8.10 15.04
C ARG A 6 -20.74 8.18 14.78
N GLY A 7 -20.00 8.47 15.86
CA GLY A 7 -18.55 8.27 15.91
C GLY A 7 -18.24 6.80 15.72
N MET A 8 -17.39 6.50 14.73
CA MET A 8 -16.96 5.15 14.39
C MET A 8 -16.33 4.43 15.60
N PRO A 9 -16.66 3.15 15.86
CA PRO A 9 -16.14 2.38 17.00
C PRO A 9 -14.74 1.81 16.75
N TRP A 10 -13.81 2.61 16.23
CA TRP A 10 -12.40 2.19 16.04
C TRP A 10 -11.65 1.97 17.35
N SER A 11 -12.22 2.40 18.48
CA SER A 11 -11.65 2.18 19.83
C SER A 11 -11.63 0.71 20.28
N LYS A 12 -12.28 -0.20 19.54
CA LYS A 12 -12.32 -1.64 19.86
C LYS A 12 -11.24 -2.49 19.22
N PHE A 13 -10.43 -1.93 18.30
CA PHE A 13 -9.30 -2.64 17.69
C PHE A 13 -8.00 -2.45 18.49
N SER A 14 -7.98 -2.90 19.74
CA SER A 14 -6.80 -2.82 20.61
C SER A 14 -5.69 -3.84 20.33
N CYS A 15 -5.76 -4.58 19.20
CA CYS A 15 -4.74 -5.54 18.80
C CYS A 15 -3.79 -5.05 17.71
N ILE A 16 -3.95 -3.84 17.19
CA ILE A 16 -3.00 -3.26 16.22
C ILE A 16 -1.87 -2.58 16.99
N PRO A 17 -0.57 -2.83 16.65
CA PRO A 17 0.54 -2.18 17.33
C PRO A 17 0.36 -0.66 17.34
N ASN A 18 0.48 -0.05 18.52
CA ASN A 18 0.17 1.35 18.79
C ASN A 18 0.83 2.36 17.81
N LYS A 19 1.95 1.98 17.18
CA LYS A 19 2.65 2.78 16.15
C LYS A 19 1.94 2.81 14.79
N LEU A 20 1.27 1.73 14.41
CA LEU A 20 0.44 1.69 13.20
C LEU A 20 -0.85 2.48 13.40
N TRP A 21 -1.44 2.40 14.59
CA TRP A 21 -2.58 3.20 14.96
C TRP A 21 -2.26 4.70 15.01
N GLN A 22 -1.10 5.10 15.56
CA GLN A 22 -0.65 6.50 15.55
C GLN A 22 -0.33 7.02 14.14
N PHE A 23 0.13 6.15 13.23
CA PHE A 23 0.31 6.52 11.83
C PHE A 23 -1.04 6.75 11.13
N PHE A 24 -2.03 5.92 11.40
CA PHE A 24 -3.41 6.09 10.91
C PHE A 24 -4.12 7.29 11.57
N SER A 25 -4.03 7.47 12.89
CA SER A 25 -4.70 8.57 13.60
C SER A 25 -4.08 9.93 13.29
N ARG A 26 -2.76 10.02 13.07
CA ARG A 26 -2.10 11.27 12.67
C ARG A 26 -2.55 11.75 11.28
N ASN A 27 -3.03 10.84 10.44
CA ASN A 27 -3.65 11.17 9.15
C ASN A 27 -5.15 11.51 9.27
N LEU A 28 -5.79 11.18 10.39
CA LEU A 28 -7.20 11.51 10.65
C LEU A 28 -7.40 12.93 11.19
N ASP A 29 -6.40 13.51 11.86
CA ASP A 29 -6.43 14.92 12.30
C ASP A 29 -6.40 15.93 11.13
N ILE A 30 -6.22 15.43 9.89
CA ILE A 30 -6.28 16.26 8.67
C ILE A 30 -7.74 16.51 8.23
N LYS A 31 -8.72 15.87 8.87
CA LYS A 31 -10.14 15.98 8.46
C LYS A 31 -10.74 17.38 8.66
N ASP A 32 -10.19 18.20 9.53
CA ASP A 32 -10.84 19.45 9.94
C ASP A 32 -10.47 20.67 9.06
N GLU A 33 -9.47 20.56 8.18
CA GLU A 33 -8.97 21.71 7.41
C GLU A 33 -9.32 21.71 5.91
N VAL A 34 -9.83 20.63 5.35
CA VAL A 34 -10.11 20.57 3.90
C VAL A 34 -11.55 20.11 3.64
N VAL A 35 -12.48 21.06 3.78
CA VAL A 35 -13.78 20.96 3.08
C VAL A 35 -13.49 21.19 1.59
N VAL A 36 -12.94 20.20 0.94
CA VAL A 36 -12.89 20.19 -0.52
C VAL A 36 -14.27 19.73 -0.98
N GLU A 37 -15.00 20.65 -1.62
CA GLU A 37 -16.22 20.34 -2.36
C GLU A 37 -15.98 19.06 -3.16
N SER A 38 -16.60 17.98 -2.72
CA SER A 38 -16.60 16.71 -3.44
C SER A 38 -17.48 16.89 -4.66
N GLY A 39 -16.90 17.34 -5.75
CA GLY A 39 -17.48 17.22 -7.09
C GLY A 39 -17.62 15.75 -7.46
N HIS A 40 -18.45 15.03 -6.73
CA HIS A 40 -18.92 13.73 -7.11
C HIS A 40 -20.01 13.98 -8.17
N ALA A 41 -19.57 14.09 -9.43
CA ALA A 41 -20.48 13.93 -10.54
C ALA A 41 -21.12 12.55 -10.36
N ASP A 42 -22.44 12.55 -10.32
CA ASP A 42 -23.29 11.37 -10.15
C ASP A 42 -22.99 10.37 -11.27
N ASP A 43 -22.06 9.45 -11.03
CA ASP A 43 -21.52 8.49 -12.00
C ASP A 43 -22.50 7.31 -12.23
N SER A 44 -23.70 7.40 -11.66
CA SER A 44 -24.70 6.33 -11.69
C SER A 44 -25.20 6.00 -13.11
N ASN A 45 -25.03 6.89 -14.06
CA ASN A 45 -25.56 6.75 -15.44
C ASN A 45 -24.48 6.62 -16.53
N THR A 46 -23.20 6.45 -16.16
CA THR A 46 -22.12 6.32 -17.13
C THR A 46 -21.79 4.86 -17.43
N ASN A 47 -21.48 4.55 -18.71
CA ASN A 47 -21.05 3.22 -19.12
C ASN A 47 -19.72 2.83 -18.45
N GLY A 48 -19.52 1.55 -18.10
CA GLY A 48 -18.32 1.05 -17.44
C GLY A 48 -17.01 1.44 -18.13
N TRP A 49 -17.01 1.52 -19.48
CA TRP A 49 -15.87 2.01 -20.25
C TRP A 49 -15.59 3.50 -20.07
N GLN A 50 -16.61 4.31 -19.92
CA GLN A 50 -16.44 5.74 -19.65
C GLN A 50 -15.87 5.96 -18.25
N ARG A 51 -16.31 5.18 -17.24
CA ARG A 51 -15.74 5.21 -15.88
C ARG A 51 -14.26 4.85 -15.90
N LEU A 52 -13.91 3.76 -16.58
CA LEU A 52 -12.51 3.34 -16.69
C LEU A 52 -11.66 4.39 -17.44
N LYS A 53 -12.19 5.00 -18.50
CA LYS A 53 -11.52 6.08 -19.21
C LYS A 53 -11.29 7.29 -18.32
N ASN A 54 -12.27 7.66 -17.52
CA ASN A 54 -12.15 8.79 -16.58
C ASN A 54 -11.05 8.56 -15.54
N VAL A 55 -10.87 7.32 -15.04
CA VAL A 55 -9.77 6.97 -14.11
C VAL A 55 -8.38 7.29 -14.71
N TYR A 56 -8.20 7.15 -16.02
CA TYR A 56 -6.89 7.36 -16.66
C TYR A 56 -6.70 8.74 -17.28
N PHE A 57 -7.77 9.35 -17.79
CA PHE A 57 -7.68 10.62 -18.52
C PHE A 57 -8.01 11.85 -17.67
N ASN A 58 -8.68 11.66 -16.55
CA ASN A 58 -8.96 12.76 -15.63
C ASN A 58 -7.70 13.05 -14.80
N LYS A 59 -7.44 14.35 -14.56
CA LYS A 59 -6.28 14.80 -13.74
C LYS A 59 -6.47 14.55 -12.25
N ASP A 60 -7.66 14.10 -11.84
CA ASP A 60 -7.98 13.85 -10.45
C ASP A 60 -7.23 12.62 -9.90
N VAL A 61 -7.12 12.56 -8.60
CA VAL A 61 -6.52 11.42 -7.92
C VAL A 61 -7.57 10.33 -7.78
N HIS A 62 -7.30 9.21 -8.39
CA HIS A 62 -8.17 8.03 -8.32
C HIS A 62 -7.57 6.95 -7.42
N PHE A 63 -8.41 6.36 -6.58
CA PHE A 63 -8.03 5.26 -5.69
C PHE A 63 -7.40 4.10 -6.46
N GLU A 64 -7.99 3.71 -7.58
CA GLU A 64 -7.63 2.53 -8.37
C GLU A 64 -6.19 2.55 -8.87
N THR A 65 -5.67 3.72 -9.21
CA THR A 65 -4.29 3.87 -9.68
C THR A 65 -3.31 4.09 -8.53
N SER A 66 -3.74 4.83 -7.51
CA SER A 66 -2.86 5.24 -6.41
C SER A 66 -2.57 4.11 -5.41
N ILE A 67 -3.50 3.16 -5.22
CA ILE A 67 -3.32 2.03 -4.29
C ILE A 67 -2.28 1.01 -4.77
N LEU A 68 -2.01 0.96 -6.09
CA LEU A 68 -1.10 -0.03 -6.67
C LEU A 68 0.33 0.11 -6.18
N MET A 69 0.85 1.34 -6.17
CA MET A 69 2.25 1.59 -5.79
C MET A 69 2.55 1.17 -4.34
N PRO A 70 1.80 1.62 -3.33
CA PRO A 70 2.01 1.16 -1.96
C PRO A 70 1.91 -0.37 -1.81
N CYS A 71 0.94 -1.01 -2.48
CA CYS A 71 0.81 -2.47 -2.43
C CYS A 71 2.03 -3.20 -3.02
N ILE A 72 2.56 -2.71 -4.15
CA ILE A 72 3.77 -3.25 -4.77
C ILE A 72 4.98 -3.08 -3.86
N GLU A 73 5.19 -1.88 -3.31
CA GLU A 73 6.32 -1.55 -2.43
C GLU A 73 6.31 -2.41 -1.16
N TRP A 74 5.19 -2.47 -0.45
CA TRP A 74 5.07 -3.25 0.78
C TRP A 74 5.20 -4.75 0.53
N THR A 75 4.67 -5.26 -0.58
CA THR A 75 4.83 -6.66 -0.97
C THR A 75 6.29 -6.98 -1.29
N PHE A 76 6.98 -6.08 -2.01
CA PHE A 76 8.40 -6.25 -2.31
C PHE A 76 9.23 -6.32 -1.03
N ILE A 77 9.10 -5.32 -0.15
CA ILE A 77 9.82 -5.25 1.11
C ILE A 77 9.53 -6.48 1.97
N GLY A 78 8.25 -6.81 2.17
CA GLY A 78 7.84 -7.98 2.95
C GLY A 78 8.44 -9.27 2.40
N THR A 79 8.36 -9.49 1.09
CA THR A 79 8.91 -10.69 0.45
C THR A 79 10.43 -10.78 0.58
N VAL A 80 11.16 -9.67 0.45
CA VAL A 80 12.61 -9.64 0.67
C VAL A 80 12.95 -10.06 2.10
N PHE A 81 12.21 -9.57 3.10
CA PHE A 81 12.45 -9.94 4.50
C PHE A 81 12.12 -11.39 4.80
N PHE A 82 11.10 -11.97 4.15
CA PHE A 82 10.74 -13.39 4.36
C PHE A 82 11.63 -14.37 3.59
N THR A 83 12.02 -14.04 2.36
CA THR A 83 12.77 -14.96 1.50
C THR A 83 14.29 -14.77 1.59
N GLY A 84 14.74 -13.57 1.96
CA GLY A 84 16.16 -13.25 2.12
C GLY A 84 16.89 -14.17 3.12
N PRO A 85 16.35 -14.40 4.33
CA PRO A 85 16.96 -15.31 5.31
C PRO A 85 17.18 -16.72 4.80
N LEU A 86 16.30 -17.24 3.93
CA LEU A 86 16.48 -18.54 3.28
C LEU A 86 17.69 -18.53 2.34
N GLY A 87 17.91 -17.42 1.63
CA GLY A 87 19.11 -17.21 0.81
C GLY A 87 20.38 -17.18 1.64
N TRP A 88 20.33 -16.47 2.76
CA TRP A 88 21.41 -16.39 3.73
C TRP A 88 21.80 -17.76 4.28
N GLN A 89 20.85 -18.54 4.79
CA GLN A 89 21.09 -19.88 5.34
C GLN A 89 21.73 -20.80 4.30
N ARG A 90 21.15 -20.87 3.10
CA ARG A 90 21.68 -21.69 2.00
C ARG A 90 23.11 -21.30 1.62
N ALA A 91 23.42 -20.02 1.62
CA ALA A 91 24.76 -19.51 1.32
C ALA A 91 25.74 -19.83 2.45
N ALA A 92 25.35 -19.63 3.72
CA ALA A 92 26.16 -19.97 4.87
C ALA A 92 26.52 -21.47 4.92
N ASP A 93 25.55 -22.33 4.62
CA ASP A 93 25.76 -23.80 4.56
C ASP A 93 26.70 -24.19 3.40
N ARG A 94 26.57 -23.56 2.24
CA ARG A 94 27.50 -23.77 1.12
C ARG A 94 28.90 -23.32 1.48
N TYR A 95 29.05 -22.14 2.10
CA TYR A 95 30.32 -21.62 2.54
C TYR A 95 30.96 -22.52 3.60
N ASN A 96 30.20 -23.00 4.59
CA ASN A 96 30.71 -23.91 5.62
C ASN A 96 31.24 -25.23 5.02
N ARG A 97 30.56 -25.77 3.99
CA ARG A 97 31.01 -26.94 3.24
C ARG A 97 32.28 -26.65 2.46
N TYR A 98 32.38 -25.50 1.79
CA TYR A 98 33.54 -25.08 1.03
C TYR A 98 34.76 -24.80 1.93
N ALA A 99 34.52 -24.25 3.12
CA ALA A 99 35.59 -23.88 4.07
C ALA A 99 36.25 -25.10 4.76
N ARG A 100 35.61 -26.28 4.74
CA ARG A 100 36.17 -27.49 5.34
C ARG A 100 37.47 -27.87 4.64
N GLY A 101 38.58 -27.97 5.42
CA GLY A 101 39.90 -28.35 4.92
C GLY A 101 40.69 -27.20 4.26
N ARG A 102 40.20 -25.97 4.28
CA ARG A 102 40.95 -24.80 3.81
C ARG A 102 41.62 -24.04 4.95
N ILE A 103 42.82 -23.61 4.73
CA ILE A 103 43.60 -22.76 5.65
C ILE A 103 43.30 -21.30 5.27
N PHE A 104 42.75 -20.52 6.19
CA PHE A 104 42.54 -19.09 6.02
C PHE A 104 43.66 -18.30 6.71
N LEU A 105 44.06 -17.16 6.13
CA LEU A 105 45.13 -16.31 6.69
C LEU A 105 44.75 -15.80 8.10
N SER A 106 43.45 -15.53 8.30
CA SER A 106 42.93 -15.04 9.58
C SER A 106 41.49 -15.52 9.79
N PRO A 107 41.08 -15.82 11.04
CA PRO A 107 39.70 -16.15 11.35
C PRO A 107 38.71 -15.02 10.98
N ARG A 108 39.17 -13.76 11.05
CA ARG A 108 38.38 -12.58 10.67
C ARG A 108 38.08 -12.55 9.16
N ASP A 109 39.05 -12.90 8.32
CA ASP A 109 38.87 -12.96 6.87
C ASP A 109 37.86 -14.06 6.47
N ALA A 110 37.93 -15.22 7.13
CA ALA A 110 36.98 -16.30 6.92
C ALA A 110 35.55 -15.86 7.24
N LEU A 111 35.39 -15.16 8.38
CA LEU A 111 34.10 -14.66 8.82
C LEU A 111 33.57 -13.59 7.84
N ARG A 112 34.39 -12.61 7.47
CA ARG A 112 34.04 -11.54 6.52
C ARG A 112 33.56 -12.12 5.19
N ARG A 113 34.31 -13.04 4.59
CA ARG A 113 33.91 -13.70 3.33
C ARG A 113 32.64 -14.48 3.45
N LYS A 114 32.40 -15.13 4.59
CA LYS A 114 31.10 -15.82 4.87
C LYS A 114 29.94 -14.83 4.87
N TRP A 115 30.11 -13.69 5.54
CA TRP A 115 29.09 -12.65 5.62
C TRP A 115 28.81 -12.03 4.26
N ASP A 116 29.85 -11.66 3.51
CA ASP A 116 29.73 -11.06 2.17
C ASP A 116 28.97 -11.99 1.22
N TYR A 117 29.33 -13.28 1.23
CA TYR A 117 28.65 -14.29 0.39
C TYR A 117 27.21 -14.52 0.82
N ALA A 118 26.94 -14.60 2.11
CA ALA A 118 25.61 -14.78 2.64
C ALA A 118 24.71 -13.57 2.36
N PHE A 119 25.25 -12.35 2.54
CA PHE A 119 24.53 -11.11 2.27
C PHE A 119 24.19 -10.92 0.79
N THR A 120 25.14 -11.20 -0.09
CA THR A 120 24.88 -11.16 -1.55
C THR A 120 23.78 -12.16 -1.94
N SER A 121 23.79 -13.35 -1.35
CA SER A 121 22.75 -14.38 -1.60
C SER A 121 21.41 -13.99 -1.01
N PHE A 122 21.38 -13.34 0.15
CA PHE A 122 20.18 -12.75 0.76
C PHE A 122 19.55 -11.75 -0.19
N LEU A 123 20.32 -10.76 -0.64
CA LEU A 123 19.82 -9.70 -1.55
C LEU A 123 19.35 -10.30 -2.88
N ARG A 124 20.15 -11.19 -3.48
CA ARG A 124 19.79 -11.80 -4.77
C ARG A 124 18.49 -12.58 -4.70
N LEU A 125 18.35 -13.47 -3.72
CA LEU A 125 17.14 -14.29 -3.59
C LEU A 125 15.94 -13.44 -3.20
N GLY A 126 16.13 -12.50 -2.25
CA GLY A 126 15.11 -11.56 -1.81
C GLY A 126 14.61 -10.68 -2.96
N ALA A 127 15.52 -10.09 -3.74
CA ALA A 127 15.16 -9.23 -4.86
C ALA A 127 14.39 -9.98 -5.96
N ILE A 128 14.85 -11.18 -6.37
CA ILE A 128 14.16 -11.96 -7.40
C ILE A 128 12.75 -12.34 -6.95
N ASN A 129 12.62 -12.91 -5.75
CA ASN A 129 11.32 -13.31 -5.24
C ASN A 129 10.43 -12.10 -4.91
N GLY A 130 11.04 -11.01 -4.39
CA GLY A 130 10.35 -9.75 -4.12
C GLY A 130 9.74 -9.14 -5.39
N THR A 131 10.52 -9.08 -6.47
CA THR A 131 10.04 -8.56 -7.77
C THR A 131 8.90 -9.42 -8.33
N LEU A 132 9.03 -10.74 -8.31
CA LEU A 132 7.99 -11.64 -8.79
C LEU A 132 6.71 -11.52 -7.97
N ALA A 133 6.83 -11.51 -6.63
CA ALA A 133 5.68 -11.39 -5.74
C ALA A 133 4.99 -10.02 -5.87
N SER A 134 5.77 -8.95 -5.95
CA SER A 134 5.21 -7.60 -6.08
C SER A 134 4.50 -7.38 -7.42
N LEU A 135 5.04 -7.93 -8.51
CA LEU A 135 4.38 -7.91 -9.80
C LEU A 135 3.06 -8.70 -9.77
N TYR A 136 3.08 -9.89 -9.17
CA TYR A 136 1.90 -10.73 -9.03
C TYR A 136 0.79 -10.05 -8.21
N VAL A 137 1.13 -9.50 -7.04
CA VAL A 137 0.16 -8.79 -6.18
C VAL A 137 -0.31 -7.51 -6.85
N GLY A 138 0.58 -6.77 -7.52
CA GLY A 138 0.21 -5.59 -8.31
C GLY A 138 -0.82 -5.91 -9.40
N CYS A 139 -0.62 -7.00 -10.15
CA CYS A 139 -1.59 -7.46 -11.15
C CYS A 139 -2.93 -7.86 -10.51
N MET A 140 -2.91 -8.55 -9.36
CA MET A 140 -4.13 -8.94 -8.66
C MET A 140 -4.91 -7.74 -8.15
N VAL A 141 -4.27 -6.86 -7.40
CA VAL A 141 -4.90 -5.65 -6.85
C VAL A 141 -5.40 -4.76 -7.98
N GLY A 142 -4.58 -4.56 -9.01
CA GLY A 142 -4.98 -3.81 -10.19
C GLY A 142 -6.22 -4.39 -10.88
N ALA A 143 -6.25 -5.69 -11.11
CA ALA A 143 -7.42 -6.33 -11.72
C ALA A 143 -8.67 -6.20 -10.86
N ILE A 144 -8.57 -6.38 -9.53
CA ILE A 144 -9.70 -6.25 -8.60
C ILE A 144 -10.25 -4.83 -8.61
N THR A 145 -9.39 -3.81 -8.46
CA THR A 145 -9.82 -2.40 -8.42
C THR A 145 -10.39 -1.93 -9.76
N HIS A 146 -9.80 -2.34 -10.89
CA HIS A 146 -10.30 -1.96 -12.21
C HIS A 146 -11.63 -2.62 -12.54
N VAL A 147 -11.83 -3.89 -12.16
CA VAL A 147 -13.14 -4.56 -12.32
C VAL A 147 -14.20 -3.91 -11.43
N ALA A 148 -13.84 -3.52 -10.20
CA ALA A 148 -14.75 -2.79 -9.32
C ALA A 148 -15.14 -1.43 -9.91
N ALA A 149 -14.17 -0.67 -10.45
CA ALA A 149 -14.42 0.60 -11.13
C ALA A 149 -15.31 0.43 -12.37
N TRP A 150 -15.04 -0.60 -13.19
CA TRP A 150 -15.83 -0.89 -14.39
C TRP A 150 -17.28 -1.25 -14.05
N ARG A 151 -17.51 -2.09 -13.04
CA ARG A 151 -18.84 -2.51 -12.59
C ARG A 151 -19.57 -1.42 -11.79
N GLY A 152 -18.85 -0.51 -11.16
CA GLY A 152 -19.41 0.53 -10.28
C GLY A 152 -19.87 0.02 -8.91
N HIS A 153 -19.71 -1.27 -8.63
CA HIS A 153 -19.98 -1.88 -7.32
C HIS A 153 -18.97 -2.97 -7.02
N PHE A 154 -18.69 -3.16 -5.74
CA PHE A 154 -17.76 -4.17 -5.26
C PHE A 154 -18.48 -5.42 -4.77
N SER A 155 -18.12 -6.59 -5.30
CA SER A 155 -18.69 -7.87 -4.92
C SER A 155 -17.60 -8.80 -4.36
N LEU A 156 -17.91 -9.50 -3.26
CA LEU A 156 -17.01 -10.49 -2.64
C LEU A 156 -16.55 -11.58 -3.61
N TRP A 157 -17.42 -12.01 -4.53
CA TRP A 157 -17.10 -13.04 -5.51
C TRP A 157 -16.09 -12.60 -6.56
N THR A 158 -15.92 -11.30 -6.75
CA THR A 158 -14.93 -10.76 -7.69
C THR A 158 -13.50 -11.13 -7.28
N ILE A 159 -13.22 -11.15 -5.98
CA ILE A 159 -11.88 -11.46 -5.45
C ILE A 159 -11.43 -12.88 -5.85
N PRO A 160 -12.12 -13.98 -5.49
CA PRO A 160 -11.66 -15.33 -5.81
C PRO A 160 -11.64 -15.62 -7.32
N ILE A 161 -12.53 -15.02 -8.09
CA ILE A 161 -12.55 -15.19 -9.55
C ILE A 161 -11.28 -14.56 -10.17
N ILE A 162 -10.96 -13.32 -9.79
CA ILE A 162 -9.80 -12.61 -10.33
C ILE A 162 -8.49 -13.27 -9.85
N THR A 163 -8.37 -13.61 -8.57
CA THR A 163 -7.17 -14.25 -8.04
C THR A 163 -6.89 -15.58 -8.71
N THR A 164 -7.92 -16.40 -8.93
CA THR A 164 -7.81 -17.67 -9.66
C THR A 164 -7.39 -17.44 -11.11
N SER A 165 -8.01 -16.47 -11.80
CA SER A 165 -7.70 -16.17 -13.19
C SER A 165 -6.27 -15.66 -13.37
N VAL A 166 -5.83 -14.70 -12.56
CA VAL A 166 -4.47 -14.15 -12.60
C VAL A 166 -3.44 -15.24 -12.29
N SER A 167 -3.67 -16.07 -11.27
CA SER A 167 -2.78 -17.18 -10.92
C SER A 167 -2.64 -18.19 -12.07
N SER A 168 -3.75 -18.51 -12.73
CA SER A 168 -3.77 -19.42 -13.87
C SER A 168 -2.99 -18.87 -15.07
N ILE A 169 -3.19 -17.58 -15.39
CA ILE A 169 -2.51 -16.90 -16.50
C ILE A 169 -1.01 -16.85 -16.26
N VAL A 170 -0.57 -16.49 -15.05
CA VAL A 170 0.86 -16.41 -14.70
C VAL A 170 1.53 -17.80 -14.78
N ALA A 171 0.82 -18.86 -14.42
CA ALA A 171 1.34 -20.22 -14.47
C ALA A 171 1.17 -20.91 -15.86
N CYS A 172 0.44 -20.29 -16.79
CA CYS A 172 0.17 -20.86 -18.12
C CYS A 172 1.44 -21.33 -18.87
N PRO A 173 2.55 -20.54 -18.92
CA PRO A 173 3.77 -20.95 -19.59
C PRO A 173 4.49 -22.16 -18.95
N LEU A 174 4.13 -22.53 -17.72
CA LEU A 174 4.72 -23.65 -16.99
C LEU A 174 4.02 -25.00 -17.26
N GLY A 175 2.98 -24.98 -18.11
CA GLY A 175 2.20 -26.13 -18.51
C GLY A 175 0.92 -26.36 -17.70
N LEU A 176 0.01 -27.17 -18.28
CA LEU A 176 -1.36 -27.35 -17.77
C LEU A 176 -1.42 -27.81 -16.31
N ARG A 177 -0.57 -28.76 -15.90
CA ARG A 177 -0.52 -29.27 -14.52
C ARG A 177 -0.19 -28.16 -13.52
N LYS A 178 0.76 -27.27 -13.87
CA LYS A 178 1.14 -26.12 -13.03
C LYS A 178 0.07 -25.05 -13.02
N MET A 179 -0.61 -24.86 -14.13
CA MET A 179 -1.74 -23.94 -14.23
C MET A 179 -2.88 -24.34 -13.28
N VAL A 180 -3.29 -25.60 -13.26
CA VAL A 180 -4.33 -26.12 -12.34
C VAL A 180 -3.89 -25.99 -10.87
N GLN A 181 -2.63 -26.29 -10.57
CA GLN A 181 -2.08 -26.14 -9.23
C GLN A 181 -2.07 -24.67 -8.78
N ALA A 182 -1.69 -23.73 -9.66
CA ALA A 182 -1.72 -22.31 -9.38
C ALA A 182 -3.15 -21.77 -9.25
N ALA A 183 -4.09 -22.27 -10.07
CA ALA A 183 -5.50 -21.94 -9.96
C ALA A 183 -6.07 -22.32 -8.57
N SER A 184 -5.76 -23.52 -8.06
CA SER A 184 -6.21 -23.94 -6.73
C SER A 184 -5.63 -23.08 -5.61
N LEU A 185 -4.35 -22.69 -5.72
CA LEU A 185 -3.72 -21.74 -4.78
C LEU A 185 -4.34 -20.33 -4.88
N GLY A 186 -4.59 -19.84 -6.09
CA GLY A 186 -5.28 -18.58 -6.32
C GLY A 186 -6.69 -18.56 -5.72
N LEU A 187 -7.43 -19.66 -5.87
CA LEU A 187 -8.75 -19.81 -5.29
C LEU A 187 -8.73 -19.77 -3.75
N THR A 188 -7.83 -20.52 -3.13
CA THR A 188 -7.70 -20.53 -1.65
C THR A 188 -7.29 -19.16 -1.12
N CYS A 189 -6.31 -18.49 -1.73
CA CYS A 189 -5.93 -17.13 -1.39
C CYS A 189 -7.08 -16.13 -1.59
N GLY A 190 -7.81 -16.25 -2.70
CA GLY A 190 -8.96 -15.40 -2.99
C GLY A 190 -10.09 -15.57 -1.98
N LEU A 191 -10.39 -16.81 -1.59
CA LEU A 191 -11.40 -17.10 -0.56
C LEU A 191 -10.99 -16.54 0.81
N THR A 192 -9.72 -16.69 1.21
CA THR A 192 -9.23 -16.12 2.47
C THR A 192 -9.30 -14.60 2.48
N LEU A 193 -8.94 -13.93 1.38
CA LEU A 193 -9.10 -12.47 1.25
C LEU A 193 -10.57 -12.06 1.30
N SER A 194 -11.46 -12.77 0.61
CA SER A 194 -12.91 -12.52 0.66
C SER A 194 -13.44 -12.67 2.08
N LEU A 195 -12.97 -13.67 2.82
CA LEU A 195 -13.37 -13.86 4.22
C LEU A 195 -12.92 -12.70 5.11
N ILE A 196 -11.70 -12.18 4.89
CA ILE A 196 -11.20 -11.01 5.64
C ILE A 196 -12.06 -9.79 5.34
N VAL A 197 -12.34 -9.50 4.06
CA VAL A 197 -13.19 -8.37 3.65
C VAL A 197 -14.61 -8.51 4.22
N PHE A 198 -15.18 -9.72 4.16
CA PHE A 198 -16.48 -10.00 4.77
C PHE A 198 -16.47 -9.77 6.29
N SER A 199 -15.42 -10.23 6.99
CA SER A 199 -15.28 -10.00 8.42
C SER A 199 -15.23 -8.51 8.77
N VAL A 200 -14.46 -7.71 8.01
CA VAL A 200 -14.40 -6.25 8.20
C VAL A 200 -15.76 -5.60 8.01
N SER A 201 -16.49 -5.95 6.94
CA SER A 201 -17.87 -5.46 6.70
C SER A 201 -18.81 -5.86 7.81
N TYR A 202 -18.74 -7.11 8.26
CA TYR A 202 -19.59 -7.62 9.35
C TYR A 202 -19.37 -6.85 10.66
N PHE A 203 -18.10 -6.60 11.03
CA PHE A 203 -17.78 -5.81 12.23
C PHE A 203 -18.14 -4.33 12.10
N SER A 204 -18.14 -3.79 10.88
CA SER A 204 -18.55 -2.40 10.60
C SER A 204 -20.07 -2.24 10.51
N ALA A 205 -20.85 -3.33 10.56
CA ALA A 205 -22.31 -3.36 10.39
C ALA A 205 -22.79 -2.66 9.09
N GLN A 206 -21.96 -2.73 8.04
CA GLN A 206 -22.20 -2.12 6.72
C GLN A 206 -22.20 -3.19 5.62
N THR A 207 -22.74 -2.86 4.46
CA THR A 207 -22.58 -3.73 3.29
C THR A 207 -21.14 -3.70 2.80
N VAL A 208 -20.71 -4.76 2.11
CA VAL A 208 -19.34 -4.84 1.58
C VAL A 208 -19.03 -3.73 0.58
N ASP A 209 -20.04 -3.37 -0.22
CA ASP A 209 -19.94 -2.28 -1.18
C ASP A 209 -19.83 -0.92 -0.49
N ASP A 210 -20.65 -0.66 0.52
CA ASP A 210 -20.59 0.60 1.29
C ASP A 210 -19.23 0.74 1.99
N THR A 211 -18.73 -0.34 2.60
CA THR A 211 -17.38 -0.36 3.22
C THR A 211 -16.29 -0.03 2.21
N TYR A 212 -16.36 -0.62 1.00
CA TYR A 212 -15.41 -0.32 -0.07
C TYR A 212 -15.50 1.13 -0.54
N GLN A 213 -16.72 1.64 -0.78
CA GLN A 213 -16.94 3.02 -1.21
C GLN A 213 -16.50 4.03 -0.16
N GLN A 214 -16.73 3.74 1.12
CA GLN A 214 -16.26 4.58 2.21
C GLN A 214 -14.73 4.63 2.25
N PHE A 215 -14.08 3.46 2.19
CA PHE A 215 -12.62 3.37 2.16
C PHE A 215 -12.03 4.12 0.96
N LYS A 216 -12.63 3.96 -0.23
CA LYS A 216 -12.23 4.67 -1.43
C LYS A 216 -12.31 6.19 -1.23
N ARG A 217 -13.42 6.71 -0.72
CA ARG A 217 -13.61 8.16 -0.46
C ARG A 217 -12.58 8.69 0.54
N GLU A 218 -12.39 7.99 1.66
CA GLU A 218 -11.42 8.40 2.68
C GLU A 218 -9.99 8.44 2.12
N TYR A 219 -9.62 7.42 1.36
CA TYR A 219 -8.30 7.35 0.74
C TYR A 219 -8.08 8.46 -0.30
N GLU A 220 -9.07 8.74 -1.15
CA GLU A 220 -9.01 9.82 -2.12
C GLU A 220 -8.91 11.19 -1.46
N LEU A 221 -9.60 11.43 -0.35
CA LEU A 221 -9.48 12.67 0.44
C LEU A 221 -8.06 12.85 0.98
N ILE A 222 -7.46 11.79 1.52
CA ILE A 222 -6.07 11.83 2.01
C ILE A 222 -5.11 12.18 0.87
N LEU A 223 -5.25 11.53 -0.28
CA LEU A 223 -4.39 11.76 -1.44
C LEU A 223 -4.54 13.19 -2.00
N ARG A 224 -5.75 13.73 -2.03
CA ARG A 224 -6.00 15.13 -2.43
C ARG A 224 -5.33 16.11 -1.46
N ALA A 225 -5.48 15.86 -0.16
CA ALA A 225 -4.83 16.66 0.87
C ALA A 225 -3.29 16.63 0.76
N GLU A 226 -2.71 15.45 0.49
CA GLU A 226 -1.27 15.31 0.25
C GLU A 226 -0.82 16.06 -1.00
N ARG A 227 -1.59 16.01 -2.09
CA ARG A 227 -1.27 16.74 -3.33
C ARG A 227 -1.26 18.24 -3.09
N VAL A 228 -2.28 18.78 -2.42
CA VAL A 228 -2.34 20.20 -2.06
C VAL A 228 -1.14 20.61 -1.19
N LYS A 229 -0.79 19.79 -0.19
CA LYS A 229 0.43 20.04 0.63
C LYS A 229 1.70 20.04 -0.22
N ASP A 230 1.82 19.11 -1.15
CA ASP A 230 2.98 19.04 -2.05
C ASP A 230 3.07 20.24 -2.99
N GLU A 231 1.95 20.73 -3.49
CA GLU A 231 1.88 21.95 -4.31
C GLU A 231 2.27 23.17 -3.50
N ASN A 232 1.76 23.31 -2.28
CA ASN A 232 2.12 24.41 -1.38
C ASN A 232 3.63 24.39 -1.04
N ILE A 233 4.20 23.21 -0.79
CA ILE A 233 5.65 23.07 -0.58
C ILE A 233 6.43 23.50 -1.82
N LYS A 234 5.98 23.15 -3.03
CA LYS A 234 6.65 23.56 -4.27
C LYS A 234 6.57 25.06 -4.51
N ILE A 235 5.44 25.70 -4.18
CA ILE A 235 5.27 27.15 -4.25
C ILE A 235 6.23 27.81 -3.28
N TYR A 236 6.25 27.37 -2.01
CA TYR A 236 7.16 27.89 -0.97
C TYR A 236 8.64 27.73 -1.35
N GLN A 237 9.01 26.59 -1.96
CA GLN A 237 10.37 26.36 -2.48
C GLN A 237 10.75 27.37 -3.56
N LYS A 238 9.83 27.72 -4.46
CA LYS A 238 10.07 28.69 -5.54
C LYS A 238 10.20 30.10 -5.00
N GLU A 239 9.35 30.49 -4.06
CA GLU A 239 9.37 31.85 -3.45
C GLU A 239 10.65 32.08 -2.66
N HIS A 240 11.06 31.11 -1.84
CA HIS A 240 12.25 31.26 -0.98
C HIS A 240 13.53 30.69 -1.62
N LYS A 241 13.49 30.27 -2.89
CA LYS A 241 14.62 29.66 -3.64
C LYS A 241 15.32 28.51 -2.88
N ILE A 242 14.55 27.69 -2.15
CA ILE A 242 15.05 26.59 -1.35
C ILE A 242 15.11 25.34 -2.22
N TRP A 243 16.29 24.74 -2.35
CA TRP A 243 16.47 23.51 -3.13
C TRP A 243 15.98 22.24 -2.41
N SER A 244 16.06 22.18 -1.08
CA SER A 244 15.70 20.99 -0.29
C SER A 244 14.22 21.00 0.10
N ARG A 245 13.47 19.98 -0.34
CA ARG A 245 12.06 19.77 0.00
C ARG A 245 11.83 19.63 1.51
N ASN A 246 12.72 18.90 2.20
CA ASN A 246 12.61 18.69 3.64
C ASN A 246 12.81 19.99 4.43
N LEU A 247 13.75 20.84 4.00
CA LEU A 247 13.98 22.12 4.62
C LEU A 247 12.78 23.07 4.40
N ALA A 248 12.23 23.10 3.18
CA ALA A 248 11.05 23.91 2.88
C ALA A 248 9.85 23.49 3.75
N LYS A 249 9.62 22.19 3.93
CA LYS A 249 8.56 21.67 4.81
C LYS A 249 8.76 22.11 6.26
N LEU A 250 9.97 21.97 6.80
CA LEU A 250 10.26 22.38 8.18
C LEU A 250 10.08 23.90 8.39
N LEU A 251 10.49 24.73 7.42
CA LEU A 251 10.31 26.19 7.49
C LEU A 251 8.84 26.55 7.41
N MET A 252 8.09 25.98 6.47
CA MET A 252 6.65 26.23 6.35
C MET A 252 5.88 25.81 7.61
N ASP A 253 6.23 24.67 8.24
CA ASP A 253 5.63 24.25 9.50
C ASP A 253 5.99 25.18 10.67
N LYS A 254 7.20 25.77 10.64
CA LYS A 254 7.64 26.75 11.63
C LYS A 254 6.91 28.08 11.48
N ASP A 255 6.77 28.56 10.25
CA ASP A 255 6.06 29.81 9.95
C ASP A 255 4.58 29.73 10.35
N LYS A 256 3.92 28.60 10.04
CA LYS A 256 2.54 28.33 10.48
C LYS A 256 2.39 28.36 12.01
N LYS A 257 3.37 27.80 12.75
CA LYS A 257 3.34 27.86 14.22
C LYS A 257 3.47 29.29 14.75
N LEU A 258 4.37 30.07 14.16
CA LEU A 258 4.55 31.49 14.54
C LEU A 258 3.30 32.31 14.23
N GLU A 259 2.62 32.07 13.12
CA GLU A 259 1.35 32.72 12.78
C GLU A 259 0.25 32.35 13.78
N SER A 260 0.15 31.06 14.18
CA SER A 260 -0.83 30.62 15.18
C SER A 260 -0.57 31.26 16.55
N GLU A 261 0.68 31.31 17.01
CA GLU A 261 1.05 31.96 18.26
C GLU A 261 0.77 33.49 18.25
N ASN A 262 1.00 34.17 17.12
CA ASN A 262 0.71 35.59 16.97
C ASN A 262 -0.80 35.88 16.91
N SER A 263 -1.62 34.93 16.45
CA SER A 263 -3.08 35.10 16.41
C SER A 263 -3.76 34.92 17.78
N GLU A 264 -3.09 34.23 18.71
CA GLU A 264 -3.59 34.01 20.08
C GLU A 264 -3.26 35.17 21.04
N ILE A 265 -2.46 36.18 20.63
CA ILE A 265 -2.18 37.35 21.45
C ILE A 265 -3.36 38.31 21.34
N PRO A 266 -4.24 38.42 22.36
CA PRO A 266 -5.35 39.36 22.33
C PRO A 266 -4.79 40.76 22.26
N SER A 267 -5.23 41.53 21.27
CA SER A 267 -4.97 42.98 21.19
C SER A 267 -5.51 43.64 22.46
N LYS A 268 -4.59 44.09 23.34
CA LYS A 268 -4.93 44.90 24.52
C LYS A 268 -5.32 46.30 24.13
#